data_ee4358efbb61db51668f0ecc2d6d8885
#
_entry.id   ee4358efbb61db51668f0ecc2d6d8885
#
_cell.length_a   1.000
_cell.length_b   1.000
_cell.length_c   1.000
_cell.angle_alpha   90.00
_cell.angle_beta   90.00
_cell.angle_gamma   90.00
#
_symmetry.space_group_name_H-M   'P 1'
#
loop_
_entity.id
_entity.type
_entity.pdbx_description
1 polymer ?
#
loop_
_entity_poly.entity_id
_entity_poly.type
_entity_poly.pdbx_seq_one_letter_code
_entity_poly.pdbx_strand_id
1 'polypeptide(L)'
;MSLPALARAAGLVFTLAVLSSCRIESAAPSSGATLSHEGTPSGEVWVYTSMYQHVLDALEPLLKKQLPGVTVRWYQAGSEKVASRLEAERAAGAVRADILSASDPFFVERLAREGAFLPYASPHVLRVPRSLLDLDARHASIRVSTMVLVHREDSPPPPTSFAALVDGTWTGRVAIGDPLTSGTAFTWAVFCRTKYGEGYFTGLRERGAIVAGGNAAVLQKVESGEADAGVLLLENALTARSRGSRIRVVWPTDGAVLIPGPVALFATTPNPVAAKAVVDVLLSPEGQRLIVEKGDMHAVDPRLPGPGGEPGVDTLLTRTQPWTPALMEEGLTRGGAIKEAFSRAFSR
;
A
#
# COMPACT_ATOMS: atom_id res chain seq x y z
N MET A 1 -25.51 6.04 78.00
CA MET A 1 -26.58 7.10 78.06
C MET A 1 -27.18 7.12 76.64
N SER A 2 -28.23 6.38 76.48
CA SER A 2 -29.62 6.83 76.23
C SER A 2 -29.92 7.13 74.79
N LEU A 3 -30.61 6.17 74.17
CA LEU A 3 -31.57 6.31 73.03
C LEU A 3 -32.66 7.37 73.42
N PRO A 4 -33.50 7.87 72.43
CA PRO A 4 -34.46 6.96 71.85
C PRO A 4 -34.80 7.19 70.36
N ALA A 5 -35.47 6.15 69.88
CA ALA A 5 -36.15 5.96 68.59
C ALA A 5 -37.38 6.87 68.42
N LEU A 6 -37.80 7.08 67.18
CA LEU A 6 -39.21 7.28 66.83
C LEU A 6 -39.46 6.81 65.36
N ALA A 7 -40.36 5.85 65.29
CA ALA A 7 -40.93 5.30 64.06
C ALA A 7 -42.14 6.13 63.59
N ARG A 8 -42.46 6.12 62.31
CA ARG A 8 -43.84 6.21 61.66
C ARG A 8 -43.65 5.94 60.16
N ALA A 9 -44.14 4.87 59.65
CA ALA A 9 -45.48 4.49 59.22
C ALA A 9 -45.75 4.89 57.73
N ALA A 10 -45.72 3.88 56.88
CA ALA A 10 -46.66 3.42 55.87
C ALA A 10 -47.28 4.40 54.88
N GLY A 11 -47.09 4.08 53.59
CA GLY A 11 -47.85 4.58 52.45
C GLY A 11 -47.59 3.72 51.22
N LEU A 12 -48.37 2.65 51.08
CA LEU A 12 -48.36 1.74 49.92
C LEU A 12 -49.11 2.43 48.76
N VAL A 13 -48.42 2.80 47.69
CA VAL A 13 -49.08 3.21 46.44
C VAL A 13 -48.73 2.17 45.38
N PHE A 14 -49.72 1.38 45.01
CA PHE A 14 -49.71 0.47 43.86
C PHE A 14 -49.79 1.29 42.59
N THR A 15 -48.69 1.33 41.83
CA THR A 15 -48.76 1.85 40.44
C THR A 15 -48.65 0.69 39.47
N LEU A 16 -49.69 0.49 38.71
CA LEU A 16 -49.84 -0.49 37.66
C LEU A 16 -48.86 -0.15 36.54
N ALA A 17 -47.85 -0.97 36.31
CA ALA A 17 -46.96 -0.86 35.15
C ALA A 17 -47.60 -1.57 33.97
N VAL A 18 -48.02 -0.78 32.98
CA VAL A 18 -48.44 -1.28 31.65
C VAL A 18 -47.16 -1.71 30.92
N LEU A 19 -46.97 -3.02 30.77
CA LEU A 19 -45.95 -3.61 29.92
C LEU A 19 -46.35 -3.40 28.44
N SER A 20 -45.77 -2.35 27.83
CA SER A 20 -45.80 -2.17 26.37
C SER A 20 -44.71 -3.07 25.78
N SER A 21 -45.12 -4.21 25.23
CA SER A 21 -44.21 -5.10 24.50
C SER A 21 -43.82 -4.46 23.17
N CYS A 22 -42.64 -3.83 23.13
CA CYS A 22 -41.97 -3.51 21.89
C CYS A 22 -41.55 -4.81 21.21
N ARG A 23 -42.24 -5.22 20.16
CA ARG A 23 -41.74 -6.19 19.19
C ARG A 23 -40.51 -5.56 18.52
N ILE A 24 -39.34 -6.11 18.76
CA ILE A 24 -38.15 -5.88 17.94
C ILE A 24 -38.36 -6.65 16.66
N GLU A 25 -38.83 -5.98 15.63
CA GLU A 25 -38.78 -6.51 14.27
C GLU A 25 -37.30 -6.57 13.86
N SER A 26 -36.77 -7.77 13.74
CA SER A 26 -35.47 -8.05 13.17
C SER A 26 -35.52 -7.68 11.69
N ALA A 27 -35.05 -6.47 11.37
CA ALA A 27 -34.78 -6.08 10.01
C ALA A 27 -33.57 -6.91 9.49
N ALA A 28 -33.84 -7.74 8.49
CA ALA A 28 -32.80 -8.41 7.72
C ALA A 28 -31.85 -7.36 7.12
N PRO A 29 -30.52 -7.62 7.05
CA PRO A 29 -29.60 -6.68 6.46
C PRO A 29 -29.92 -6.54 4.97
N SER A 30 -30.42 -5.37 4.57
CA SER A 30 -30.59 -5.01 3.17
C SER A 30 -29.22 -4.97 2.51
N SER A 31 -28.96 -5.91 1.62
CA SER A 31 -27.84 -5.90 0.70
C SER A 31 -27.96 -4.70 -0.23
N GLY A 32 -27.03 -3.74 -0.09
CA GLY A 32 -26.91 -2.60 -0.99
C GLY A 32 -26.81 -1.28 -0.24
N ALA A 33 -25.68 -1.01 0.39
CA ALA A 33 -25.34 0.36 0.74
C ALA A 33 -25.13 1.14 -0.56
N THR A 34 -26.16 1.83 -1.03
CA THR A 34 -26.05 2.79 -2.12
C THR A 34 -25.19 3.94 -1.61
N LEU A 35 -24.01 4.11 -2.21
CA LEU A 35 -23.08 5.19 -1.90
C LEU A 35 -23.77 6.52 -2.25
N SER A 36 -24.18 7.29 -1.26
CA SER A 36 -24.80 8.60 -1.47
C SER A 36 -23.71 9.65 -1.66
N HIS A 37 -23.25 9.83 -2.89
CA HIS A 37 -22.53 11.05 -3.27
C HIS A 37 -23.57 12.18 -3.48
N GLU A 38 -23.24 13.39 -3.08
CA GLU A 38 -24.03 14.56 -3.47
C GLU A 38 -23.90 14.77 -4.99
N GLY A 39 -24.82 14.23 -5.76
CA GLY A 39 -24.86 14.24 -7.22
C GLY A 39 -24.50 12.89 -7.87
N THR A 40 -24.89 12.74 -9.13
CA THR A 40 -24.55 11.56 -9.94
C THR A 40 -23.13 11.69 -10.48
N PRO A 41 -22.22 10.71 -10.19
CA PRO A 41 -20.87 10.75 -10.71
C PRO A 41 -20.85 10.80 -12.24
N SER A 42 -20.17 11.79 -12.82
CA SER A 42 -20.07 11.94 -14.29
C SER A 42 -18.82 12.75 -14.67
N GLY A 43 -18.42 12.67 -15.93
CA GLY A 43 -17.31 13.41 -16.48
C GLY A 43 -15.99 12.60 -16.55
N GLU A 44 -14.91 13.29 -16.83
CA GLU A 44 -13.57 12.69 -16.97
C GLU A 44 -12.81 12.76 -15.63
N VAL A 45 -12.11 11.68 -15.27
CA VAL A 45 -11.26 11.58 -14.06
C VAL A 45 -9.88 11.08 -14.48
N TRP A 46 -8.84 11.85 -14.22
CA TRP A 46 -7.45 11.49 -14.46
C TRP A 46 -6.80 10.84 -13.23
N VAL A 47 -6.38 9.60 -13.41
CA VAL A 47 -5.68 8.84 -12.37
C VAL A 47 -4.22 8.67 -12.76
N TYR A 48 -3.32 9.28 -11.97
CA TYR A 48 -1.88 9.07 -12.10
C TYR A 48 -1.46 7.92 -11.20
N THR A 49 -0.87 6.87 -11.79
CA THR A 49 -0.65 5.64 -11.03
C THR A 49 0.62 4.90 -11.43
N SER A 50 1.20 4.19 -10.47
CA SER A 50 2.26 3.21 -10.68
C SER A 50 1.74 1.75 -10.67
N MET A 51 0.44 1.55 -10.67
CA MET A 51 -0.15 0.21 -10.81
C MET A 51 0.13 -0.36 -12.19
N TYR A 52 0.30 -1.68 -12.28
CA TYR A 52 0.59 -2.35 -13.55
C TYR A 52 -0.56 -2.27 -14.54
N GLN A 53 -0.26 -2.11 -15.83
CA GLN A 53 -1.26 -1.93 -16.87
C GLN A 53 -2.31 -3.04 -16.90
N HIS A 54 -1.91 -4.31 -16.76
CA HIS A 54 -2.85 -5.44 -16.77
C HIS A 54 -3.88 -5.40 -15.62
N VAL A 55 -3.55 -4.75 -14.49
CA VAL A 55 -4.49 -4.55 -13.38
C VAL A 55 -5.47 -3.44 -13.72
N LEU A 56 -5.00 -2.36 -14.36
CA LEU A 56 -5.85 -1.27 -14.83
C LEU A 56 -6.85 -1.80 -15.88
N ASP A 57 -6.37 -2.61 -16.82
CA ASP A 57 -7.20 -3.26 -17.85
C ASP A 57 -8.29 -4.17 -17.22
N ALA A 58 -7.98 -4.82 -16.10
CA ALA A 58 -8.95 -5.62 -15.36
C ALA A 58 -9.95 -4.79 -14.54
N LEU A 59 -9.55 -3.63 -14.04
CA LEU A 59 -10.41 -2.70 -13.28
C LEU A 59 -11.35 -1.90 -14.20
N GLU A 60 -10.96 -1.65 -15.44
CA GLU A 60 -11.71 -0.80 -16.37
C GLU A 60 -13.16 -1.29 -16.62
N PRO A 61 -13.44 -2.59 -16.87
CA PRO A 61 -14.81 -3.09 -17.01
C PRO A 61 -15.66 -2.88 -15.76
N LEU A 62 -15.06 -3.02 -14.56
CA LEU A 62 -15.74 -2.80 -13.29
C LEU A 62 -16.12 -1.32 -13.13
N LEU A 63 -15.17 -0.41 -13.41
CA LEU A 63 -15.38 1.03 -13.37
C LEU A 63 -16.48 1.45 -14.34
N LYS A 64 -16.46 0.99 -15.60
CA LYS A 64 -17.50 1.26 -16.60
C LYS A 64 -18.88 0.76 -16.16
N LYS A 65 -18.94 -0.42 -15.53
CA LYS A 65 -20.19 -1.01 -15.03
C LYS A 65 -20.78 -0.23 -13.86
N GLN A 66 -19.94 0.14 -12.89
CA GLN A 66 -20.41 0.81 -11.67
C GLN A 66 -20.57 2.33 -11.83
N LEU A 67 -19.81 2.93 -12.76
CA LEU A 67 -19.77 4.37 -13.01
C LEU A 67 -19.96 4.69 -14.49
N PRO A 68 -21.12 4.38 -15.09
CA PRO A 68 -21.33 4.52 -16.54
C PRO A 68 -21.22 5.97 -17.04
N GLY A 69 -21.40 6.97 -16.16
CA GLY A 69 -21.21 8.39 -16.50
C GLY A 69 -19.78 8.91 -16.37
N VAL A 70 -18.84 8.09 -15.87
CA VAL A 70 -17.46 8.50 -15.62
C VAL A 70 -16.51 7.88 -16.65
N THR A 71 -15.67 8.71 -17.24
CA THR A 71 -14.56 8.26 -18.10
C THR A 71 -13.25 8.35 -17.32
N VAL A 72 -12.68 7.21 -16.94
CA VAL A 72 -11.39 7.17 -16.25
C VAL A 72 -10.26 7.23 -17.29
N ARG A 73 -9.29 8.13 -17.08
CA ARG A 73 -8.08 8.29 -17.87
C ARG A 73 -6.87 7.92 -17.01
N TRP A 74 -6.06 7.01 -17.50
CA TRP A 74 -4.87 6.56 -16.80
C TRP A 74 -3.61 7.22 -17.35
N TYR A 75 -2.80 7.78 -16.44
CA TYR A 75 -1.40 7.99 -16.68
C TYR A 75 -0.62 6.97 -15.86
N GLN A 76 -0.18 5.90 -16.53
CA GLN A 76 0.56 4.81 -15.91
C GLN A 76 2.06 4.95 -16.19
N ALA A 77 2.87 4.99 -15.11
CA ALA A 77 4.33 4.98 -15.18
C ALA A 77 4.91 4.49 -13.83
N GLY A 78 6.22 4.26 -13.76
CA GLY A 78 6.89 4.03 -12.48
C GLY A 78 6.74 5.24 -11.54
N SER A 79 6.77 5.00 -10.22
CA SER A 79 6.47 6.03 -9.20
C SER A 79 7.32 7.29 -9.35
N GLU A 80 8.61 7.16 -9.65
CA GLU A 80 9.50 8.31 -9.86
C GLU A 80 9.11 9.15 -11.10
N LYS A 81 8.65 8.50 -12.18
CA LYS A 81 8.16 9.21 -13.37
C LYS A 81 6.83 9.92 -13.10
N VAL A 82 5.94 9.28 -12.32
CA VAL A 82 4.68 9.90 -11.88
C VAL A 82 5.00 11.12 -11.02
N ALA A 83 5.91 10.99 -10.06
CA ALA A 83 6.34 12.09 -9.19
C ALA A 83 6.94 13.26 -10.00
N SER A 84 7.89 12.97 -10.90
CA SER A 84 8.53 13.99 -11.74
C SER A 84 7.52 14.75 -12.62
N ARG A 85 6.53 14.07 -13.18
CA ARG A 85 5.47 14.71 -13.95
C ARG A 85 4.61 15.61 -13.09
N LEU A 86 4.16 15.10 -11.92
CA LEU A 86 3.36 15.90 -10.99
C LEU A 86 4.09 17.15 -10.50
N GLU A 87 5.38 17.04 -10.19
CA GLU A 87 6.18 18.20 -9.77
C GLU A 87 6.27 19.23 -10.90
N ALA A 88 6.45 18.81 -12.14
CA ALA A 88 6.46 19.72 -13.28
C ALA A 88 5.10 20.42 -13.49
N GLU A 89 3.99 19.67 -13.37
CA GLU A 89 2.63 20.21 -13.47
C GLU A 89 2.32 21.18 -12.31
N ARG A 90 2.76 20.85 -11.07
CA ARG A 90 2.62 21.73 -9.90
C ARG A 90 3.41 23.02 -10.07
N ALA A 91 4.66 22.93 -10.54
CA ALA A 91 5.48 24.11 -10.83
C ALA A 91 4.86 25.02 -11.90
N ALA A 92 4.13 24.43 -12.85
CA ALA A 92 3.37 25.16 -13.88
C ALA A 92 2.00 25.66 -13.37
N GLY A 93 1.59 25.34 -12.13
CA GLY A 93 0.29 25.69 -11.59
C GLY A 93 -0.90 24.96 -12.24
N ALA A 94 -0.67 23.83 -12.92
CA ALA A 94 -1.66 23.15 -13.76
C ALA A 94 -1.63 21.62 -13.56
N VAL A 95 -1.93 21.18 -12.33
CA VAL A 95 -2.07 19.73 -12.04
C VAL A 95 -3.28 19.19 -12.77
N ARG A 96 -3.05 18.19 -13.63
CA ARG A 96 -4.12 17.52 -14.37
C ARG A 96 -4.71 16.33 -13.64
N ALA A 97 -3.96 15.74 -12.72
CA ALA A 97 -4.42 14.56 -11.99
C ALA A 97 -5.56 14.90 -11.03
N ASP A 98 -6.63 14.12 -11.06
CA ASP A 98 -7.70 14.11 -10.05
C ASP A 98 -7.34 13.18 -8.89
N ILE A 99 -6.71 12.04 -9.22
CA ILE A 99 -6.33 10.99 -8.28
C ILE A 99 -4.85 10.63 -8.47
N LEU A 100 -4.15 10.46 -7.36
CA LEU A 100 -2.80 9.89 -7.30
C LEU A 100 -2.87 8.52 -6.64
N SER A 101 -2.24 7.50 -7.26
CA SER A 101 -2.01 6.19 -6.65
C SER A 101 -0.61 5.68 -7.02
N ALA A 102 0.37 5.93 -6.18
CA ALA A 102 1.78 5.61 -6.43
C ALA A 102 2.38 4.75 -5.32
N SER A 103 3.38 3.92 -5.68
CA SER A 103 4.11 3.05 -4.73
C SER A 103 5.33 3.78 -4.12
N ASP A 104 5.17 5.05 -3.84
CA ASP A 104 6.08 5.86 -3.04
C ASP A 104 5.28 6.58 -1.95
N PRO A 105 5.14 5.94 -0.79
CA PRO A 105 4.36 6.51 0.32
C PRO A 105 4.98 7.79 0.89
N PHE A 106 6.28 8.00 0.77
CA PHE A 106 6.93 9.24 1.21
C PHE A 106 6.53 10.43 0.33
N PHE A 107 6.50 10.22 -0.99
CA PHE A 107 6.05 11.24 -1.93
C PHE A 107 4.59 11.64 -1.66
N VAL A 108 3.71 10.65 -1.46
CA VAL A 108 2.29 10.91 -1.18
C VAL A 108 2.12 11.61 0.16
N GLU A 109 2.83 11.19 1.22
CA GLU A 109 2.75 11.84 2.54
C GLU A 109 3.30 13.29 2.49
N ARG A 110 4.36 13.55 1.72
CA ARG A 110 4.86 14.92 1.52
C ARG A 110 3.78 15.82 0.90
N LEU A 111 3.14 15.36 -0.18
CA LEU A 111 2.04 16.10 -0.80
C LEU A 111 0.86 16.29 0.15
N ALA A 112 0.56 15.31 0.98
CA ALA A 112 -0.49 15.40 2.00
C ALA A 112 -0.18 16.49 3.03
N ARG A 113 1.07 16.56 3.52
CA ARG A 113 1.53 17.62 4.45
C ARG A 113 1.53 19.00 3.82
N GLU A 114 1.74 19.08 2.51
CA GLU A 114 1.65 20.33 1.74
C GLU A 114 0.20 20.75 1.44
N GLY A 115 -0.81 19.99 1.88
CA GLY A 115 -2.23 20.29 1.67
C GLY A 115 -2.70 20.05 0.23
N ALA A 116 -2.00 19.21 -0.54
CA ALA A 116 -2.34 18.96 -1.94
C ALA A 116 -3.62 18.14 -2.12
N PHE A 117 -4.07 17.44 -1.07
CA PHE A 117 -5.16 16.48 -1.18
C PHE A 117 -6.44 16.92 -0.48
N LEU A 118 -7.56 16.56 -1.10
CA LEU A 118 -8.90 16.67 -0.53
C LEU A 118 -9.12 15.50 0.45
N PRO A 119 -9.35 15.75 1.74
CA PRO A 119 -9.68 14.69 2.67
C PRO A 119 -10.95 13.93 2.27
N TYR A 120 -10.83 12.60 2.20
CA TYR A 120 -11.95 11.74 1.87
C TYR A 120 -11.83 10.36 2.51
N ALA A 121 -12.79 10.01 3.34
CA ALA A 121 -12.94 8.67 3.89
C ALA A 121 -13.98 7.89 3.08
N SER A 122 -13.53 6.99 2.21
CA SER A 122 -14.40 6.05 1.53
C SER A 122 -15.18 5.21 2.54
N PRO A 123 -16.47 4.87 2.30
CA PRO A 123 -17.22 3.95 3.17
C PRO A 123 -16.54 2.57 3.33
N HIS A 124 -15.68 2.21 2.39
CA HIS A 124 -14.96 0.93 2.42
C HIS A 124 -13.72 0.93 3.33
N VAL A 125 -13.21 2.10 3.77
CA VAL A 125 -12.03 2.18 4.65
C VAL A 125 -12.26 1.61 6.05
N LEU A 126 -13.50 1.43 6.49
CA LEU A 126 -13.83 0.78 7.76
C LEU A 126 -13.29 -0.66 7.88
N ARG A 127 -12.91 -1.27 6.76
CA ARG A 127 -12.33 -2.62 6.69
C ARG A 127 -10.81 -2.62 6.58
N VAL A 128 -10.23 -1.48 6.27
CA VAL A 128 -8.77 -1.36 6.08
C VAL A 128 -8.09 -1.34 7.45
N PRO A 129 -7.02 -2.12 7.66
CA PRO A 129 -6.23 -2.06 8.88
C PRO A 129 -5.78 -0.61 9.17
N ARG A 130 -5.92 -0.19 10.43
CA ARG A 130 -5.66 1.20 10.82
C ARG A 130 -4.23 1.67 10.48
N SER A 131 -3.26 0.76 10.50
CA SER A 131 -1.87 1.03 10.11
C SER A 131 -1.67 1.36 8.62
N LEU A 132 -2.69 1.14 7.80
CA LEU A 132 -2.69 1.42 6.35
C LEU A 132 -3.56 2.63 5.99
N LEU A 133 -4.05 3.38 6.99
CA LEU A 133 -4.87 4.58 6.81
C LEU A 133 -4.14 5.83 7.31
N ASP A 134 -4.34 6.93 6.62
CA ASP A 134 -4.06 8.25 7.14
C ASP A 134 -5.21 8.70 8.07
N LEU A 135 -4.88 9.16 9.28
CA LEU A 135 -5.88 9.53 10.29
C LEU A 135 -6.69 10.78 9.91
N ASP A 136 -6.11 11.64 9.08
CA ASP A 136 -6.76 12.85 8.57
C ASP A 136 -7.51 12.61 7.26
N ALA A 137 -7.60 11.32 6.83
CA ALA A 137 -8.26 10.90 5.60
C ALA A 137 -7.75 11.61 4.32
N ARG A 138 -6.51 12.09 4.31
CA ARG A 138 -5.87 12.72 3.14
C ARG A 138 -5.51 11.69 2.07
N HIS A 139 -5.28 10.44 2.48
CA HIS A 139 -5.09 9.29 1.62
C HIS A 139 -5.49 7.99 2.34
N ALA A 140 -5.66 6.92 1.57
CA ALA A 140 -5.86 5.57 2.09
C ALA A 140 -5.07 4.58 1.24
N SER A 141 -4.61 3.46 1.81
CA SER A 141 -4.03 2.39 0.99
C SER A 141 -5.13 1.62 0.27
N ILE A 142 -4.92 1.32 -1.02
CA ILE A 142 -5.80 0.43 -1.82
C ILE A 142 -5.18 -0.94 -2.06
N ARG A 143 -3.90 -1.11 -1.77
CA ARG A 143 -3.15 -2.35 -1.89
C ARG A 143 -1.93 -2.31 -1.01
N VAL A 144 -1.33 -3.46 -0.82
CA VAL A 144 -0.03 -3.60 -0.18
C VAL A 144 0.89 -4.39 -1.08
N SER A 145 2.05 -3.83 -1.36
CA SER A 145 3.18 -4.50 -1.98
C SER A 145 4.21 -4.86 -0.93
N THR A 146 5.04 -5.87 -1.20
CA THR A 146 6.02 -6.34 -0.20
C THR A 146 7.33 -6.66 -0.89
N MET A 147 8.44 -6.01 -0.45
CA MET A 147 9.78 -6.39 -0.90
C MET A 147 10.23 -7.65 -0.17
N VAL A 148 10.58 -8.64 -0.95
CA VAL A 148 11.05 -9.96 -0.51
C VAL A 148 12.39 -10.30 -1.16
N LEU A 149 12.99 -11.41 -0.74
CA LEU A 149 14.11 -12.03 -1.43
C LEU A 149 13.59 -13.08 -2.42
N VAL A 150 14.27 -13.23 -3.53
CA VAL A 150 14.02 -14.32 -4.49
C VAL A 150 15.33 -14.95 -4.91
N HIS A 151 15.27 -16.23 -5.27
CA HIS A 151 16.41 -16.94 -5.88
C HIS A 151 15.92 -17.96 -6.89
N ARG A 152 16.80 -18.49 -7.74
CA ARG A 152 16.46 -19.63 -8.60
C ARG A 152 16.46 -20.92 -7.81
N GLU A 153 15.61 -21.89 -8.20
CA GLU A 153 15.54 -23.22 -7.59
C GLU A 153 16.87 -24.00 -7.67
N ASP A 154 17.64 -23.78 -8.72
CA ASP A 154 18.91 -24.45 -9.01
C ASP A 154 20.16 -23.64 -8.59
N SER A 155 19.97 -22.54 -7.86
CA SER A 155 21.06 -21.74 -7.31
C SER A 155 21.54 -22.29 -5.95
N PRO A 156 22.72 -21.87 -5.46
CA PRO A 156 23.14 -22.11 -4.09
C PRO A 156 22.11 -21.64 -3.06
N PRO A 157 22.19 -22.09 -1.79
CA PRO A 157 21.25 -21.64 -0.74
C PRO A 157 21.07 -20.13 -0.73
N PRO A 158 19.83 -19.64 -0.66
CA PRO A 158 19.55 -18.20 -0.73
C PRO A 158 19.96 -17.47 0.56
N PRO A 159 20.11 -16.13 0.49
CA PRO A 159 20.17 -15.32 1.69
C PRO A 159 18.85 -15.42 2.47
N THR A 160 18.91 -15.48 3.80
CA THR A 160 17.73 -15.62 4.65
C THR A 160 17.23 -14.30 5.23
N SER A 161 17.98 -13.22 5.05
CA SER A 161 17.67 -11.89 5.57
C SER A 161 18.29 -10.80 4.70
N PHE A 162 17.82 -9.57 4.84
CA PHE A 162 18.50 -8.42 4.20
C PHE A 162 19.87 -8.15 4.84
N ALA A 163 20.04 -8.44 6.14
CA ALA A 163 21.35 -8.35 6.79
C ALA A 163 22.37 -9.30 6.15
N ALA A 164 21.97 -10.52 5.79
CA ALA A 164 22.83 -11.52 5.18
C ALA A 164 23.45 -11.05 3.85
N LEU A 165 22.87 -10.07 3.18
CA LEU A 165 23.41 -9.50 1.94
C LEU A 165 24.73 -8.74 2.14
N VAL A 166 25.07 -8.37 3.39
CA VAL A 166 26.24 -7.54 3.71
C VAL A 166 27.13 -8.11 4.81
N ASP A 167 26.62 -8.98 5.71
CA ASP A 167 27.35 -9.45 6.91
C ASP A 167 28.31 -10.63 6.64
N GLY A 168 28.30 -11.17 5.43
CA GLY A 168 29.19 -12.28 5.04
C GLY A 168 28.65 -13.67 5.31
N THR A 169 27.47 -13.81 5.86
CA THR A 169 26.82 -15.12 6.06
C THR A 169 26.34 -15.72 4.75
N TRP A 170 26.18 -14.88 3.72
CA TRP A 170 25.88 -15.29 2.35
C TRP A 170 26.87 -14.66 1.36
N THR A 171 27.33 -15.40 0.36
CA THR A 171 28.41 -15.01 -0.55
C THR A 171 28.01 -14.93 -2.02
N GLY A 172 26.74 -15.13 -2.35
CA GLY A 172 26.24 -15.00 -3.71
C GLY A 172 26.10 -13.54 -4.16
N ARG A 173 25.83 -13.35 -5.45
CA ARG A 173 25.56 -12.04 -6.04
C ARG A 173 24.08 -11.72 -5.92
N VAL A 174 23.74 -10.54 -5.42
CA VAL A 174 22.36 -10.05 -5.34
C VAL A 174 22.09 -8.99 -6.39
N ALA A 175 20.93 -9.06 -7.05
CA ALA A 175 20.37 -7.95 -7.83
C ALA A 175 19.41 -7.15 -6.97
N ILE A 176 19.50 -5.83 -7.03
CA ILE A 176 18.68 -4.88 -6.29
C ILE A 176 18.10 -3.81 -7.20
N GLY A 177 16.97 -3.25 -6.83
CA GLY A 177 16.37 -2.10 -7.52
C GLY A 177 17.18 -0.83 -7.30
N ASP A 178 17.06 0.10 -8.24
CA ASP A 178 17.67 1.43 -8.14
C ASP A 178 16.69 2.40 -7.46
N PRO A 179 17.01 2.92 -6.27
CA PRO A 179 16.18 3.87 -5.55
C PRO A 179 16.03 5.24 -6.24
N LEU A 180 16.84 5.53 -7.26
CA LEU A 180 16.73 6.76 -8.04
C LEU A 180 15.61 6.67 -9.10
N THR A 181 15.23 5.44 -9.49
CA THR A 181 14.28 5.20 -10.59
C THR A 181 13.03 4.39 -10.17
N SER A 182 13.05 3.81 -8.96
CA SER A 182 12.00 2.95 -8.43
C SER A 182 11.60 3.35 -7.01
N GLY A 183 10.36 3.82 -6.81
CA GLY A 183 9.84 4.18 -5.49
C GLY A 183 9.80 3.02 -4.49
N THR A 184 9.59 1.78 -4.96
CA THR A 184 9.64 0.60 -4.10
C THR A 184 11.05 0.25 -3.67
N ALA A 185 12.04 0.38 -4.57
CA ALA A 185 13.45 0.25 -4.22
C ALA A 185 13.90 1.39 -3.28
N PHE A 186 13.35 2.60 -3.46
CA PHE A 186 13.60 3.70 -2.53
C PHE A 186 13.06 3.40 -1.13
N THR A 187 11.83 2.90 -1.01
CA THR A 187 11.26 2.49 0.28
C THR A 187 12.12 1.42 0.97
N TRP A 188 12.58 0.42 0.22
CA TRP A 188 13.51 -0.59 0.73
C TRP A 188 14.84 0.02 1.16
N ALA A 189 15.39 0.95 0.40
CA ALA A 189 16.64 1.64 0.74
C ALA A 189 16.52 2.47 2.03
N VAL A 190 15.41 3.21 2.21
CA VAL A 190 15.11 3.93 3.46
C VAL A 190 15.09 2.97 4.64
N PHE A 191 14.36 1.87 4.50
CA PHE A 191 14.28 0.84 5.53
C PHE A 191 15.66 0.28 5.89
N CYS A 192 16.44 -0.17 4.89
CA CYS A 192 17.75 -0.76 5.11
C CYS A 192 18.72 0.24 5.78
N ARG A 193 18.72 1.49 5.32
CA ARG A 193 19.52 2.55 5.91
C ARG A 193 19.17 2.80 7.38
N THR A 194 17.87 2.86 7.68
CA THR A 194 17.38 3.07 9.04
C THR A 194 17.75 1.91 9.96
N LYS A 195 17.64 0.67 9.47
CA LYS A 195 17.87 -0.54 10.27
C LYS A 195 19.34 -0.93 10.40
N TYR A 196 20.11 -0.83 9.32
CA TYR A 196 21.48 -1.34 9.26
C TYR A 196 22.55 -0.23 9.22
N GLY A 197 22.14 1.03 9.12
CA GLY A 197 23.03 2.17 9.13
C GLY A 197 23.62 2.54 7.77
N GLU A 198 24.54 3.52 7.80
CA GLU A 198 25.08 4.17 6.59
C GLU A 198 25.96 3.24 5.74
N GLY A 199 26.64 2.29 6.36
CA GLY A 199 27.54 1.34 5.68
C GLY A 199 26.83 0.29 4.82
N TYR A 200 25.50 0.15 4.92
CA TYR A 200 24.79 -0.94 4.26
C TYR A 200 24.95 -0.93 2.72
N PHE A 201 24.86 0.24 2.08
CA PHE A 201 25.01 0.34 0.62
C PHE A 201 26.47 0.07 0.18
N THR A 202 27.44 0.52 0.97
CA THR A 202 28.85 0.19 0.73
C THR A 202 29.08 -1.32 0.86
N GLY A 203 28.53 -1.95 1.89
CA GLY A 203 28.57 -3.40 2.06
C GLY A 203 27.95 -4.16 0.90
N LEU A 204 26.80 -3.73 0.38
CA LEU A 204 26.20 -4.30 -0.84
C LEU A 204 27.15 -4.20 -2.04
N ARG A 205 27.75 -3.02 -2.25
CA ARG A 205 28.70 -2.80 -3.36
C ARG A 205 29.94 -3.69 -3.22
N GLU A 206 30.53 -3.79 -2.03
CA GLU A 206 31.69 -4.62 -1.76
C GLU A 206 31.41 -6.11 -1.97
N ARG A 207 30.17 -6.55 -1.78
CA ARG A 207 29.68 -7.91 -2.08
C ARG A 207 29.27 -8.11 -3.53
N GLY A 208 29.49 -7.12 -4.41
CA GLY A 208 29.21 -7.23 -5.83
C GLY A 208 27.73 -7.17 -6.18
N ALA A 209 26.91 -6.48 -5.38
CA ALA A 209 25.50 -6.27 -5.71
C ALA A 209 25.32 -5.57 -7.06
N ILE A 210 24.35 -6.04 -7.84
CA ILE A 210 24.02 -5.54 -9.18
C ILE A 210 22.82 -4.60 -9.06
N VAL A 211 23.00 -3.34 -9.40
CA VAL A 211 21.88 -2.38 -9.50
C VAL A 211 21.21 -2.55 -10.84
N ALA A 212 19.93 -2.92 -10.85
CA ALA A 212 19.20 -3.35 -12.05
C ALA A 212 17.99 -2.45 -12.43
N GLY A 213 17.84 -1.28 -11.83
CA GLY A 213 16.68 -0.41 -12.10
C GLY A 213 15.42 -0.85 -11.33
N GLY A 214 14.33 -1.22 -12.03
CA GLY A 214 13.06 -1.62 -11.39
C GLY A 214 12.95 -3.13 -11.15
N ASN A 215 11.84 -3.54 -10.48
CA ASN A 215 11.61 -4.95 -10.08
C ASN A 215 11.70 -5.95 -11.23
N ALA A 216 11.19 -5.60 -12.43
CA ALA A 216 11.26 -6.48 -13.60
C ALA A 216 12.71 -6.71 -14.06
N ALA A 217 13.57 -5.69 -13.98
CA ALA A 217 14.99 -5.83 -14.31
C ALA A 217 15.74 -6.67 -13.27
N VAL A 218 15.41 -6.51 -11.98
CA VAL A 218 15.95 -7.39 -10.92
C VAL A 218 15.57 -8.84 -11.17
N LEU A 219 14.29 -9.10 -11.46
CA LEU A 219 13.78 -10.44 -11.78
C LEU A 219 14.57 -11.05 -12.96
N GLN A 220 14.75 -10.30 -14.04
CA GLN A 220 15.51 -10.74 -15.21
C GLN A 220 16.95 -11.15 -14.87
N LYS A 221 17.65 -10.39 -13.98
CA LYS A 221 19.00 -10.73 -13.53
C LYS A 221 19.06 -12.06 -12.77
N VAL A 222 18.02 -12.35 -11.98
CA VAL A 222 17.91 -13.63 -11.28
C VAL A 222 17.58 -14.77 -12.25
N GLU A 223 16.60 -14.60 -13.12
CA GLU A 223 16.18 -15.61 -14.09
C GLU A 223 17.30 -15.99 -15.07
N SER A 224 18.10 -15.03 -15.51
CA SER A 224 19.24 -15.26 -16.38
C SER A 224 20.46 -15.92 -15.69
N GLY A 225 20.49 -15.93 -14.35
CA GLY A 225 21.62 -16.40 -13.56
C GLY A 225 22.77 -15.40 -13.45
N GLU A 226 22.57 -14.16 -13.86
CA GLU A 226 23.55 -13.09 -13.64
C GLU A 226 23.63 -12.73 -12.15
N ALA A 227 22.51 -12.87 -11.41
CA ALA A 227 22.46 -12.79 -9.97
C ALA A 227 21.94 -14.10 -9.37
N ASP A 228 22.44 -14.47 -8.19
CA ASP A 228 22.06 -15.68 -7.47
C ASP A 228 20.76 -15.45 -6.68
N ALA A 229 20.54 -14.21 -6.22
CA ALA A 229 19.34 -13.75 -5.55
C ALA A 229 18.93 -12.34 -6.01
N GLY A 230 17.71 -11.95 -5.68
CA GLY A 230 17.20 -10.60 -5.97
C GLY A 230 16.35 -10.06 -4.84
N VAL A 231 16.31 -8.74 -4.71
CA VAL A 231 15.36 -8.01 -3.86
C VAL A 231 14.33 -7.36 -4.77
N LEU A 232 13.09 -7.83 -4.72
CA LEU A 232 12.01 -7.33 -5.58
C LEU A 232 10.64 -7.53 -4.93
N LEU A 233 9.60 -7.02 -5.57
CA LEU A 233 8.24 -7.14 -5.09
C LEU A 233 7.70 -8.57 -5.21
N LEU A 234 6.98 -9.02 -4.19
CA LEU A 234 6.33 -10.33 -4.13
C LEU A 234 5.44 -10.58 -5.36
N GLU A 235 4.64 -9.60 -5.76
CA GLU A 235 3.77 -9.71 -6.94
C GLU A 235 4.53 -9.99 -8.23
N ASN A 236 5.73 -9.44 -8.40
CA ASN A 236 6.58 -9.76 -9.56
C ASN A 236 7.03 -11.23 -9.53
N ALA A 237 7.39 -11.73 -8.34
CA ALA A 237 7.78 -13.12 -8.16
C ALA A 237 6.60 -14.09 -8.41
N LEU A 238 5.42 -13.78 -7.88
CA LEU A 238 4.22 -14.61 -8.04
C LEU A 238 3.78 -14.65 -9.52
N THR A 239 3.74 -13.49 -10.19
CA THR A 239 3.43 -13.40 -11.62
C THR A 239 4.45 -14.17 -12.46
N ALA A 240 5.75 -14.10 -12.15
CA ALA A 240 6.77 -14.87 -12.88
C ALA A 240 6.56 -16.38 -12.68
N ARG A 241 6.33 -16.82 -11.45
CA ARG A 241 6.05 -18.23 -11.14
C ARG A 241 4.82 -18.76 -11.87
N SER A 242 3.73 -17.99 -11.94
CA SER A 242 2.52 -18.37 -12.67
C SER A 242 2.76 -18.56 -14.18
N ARG A 243 3.82 -17.93 -14.73
CA ARG A 243 4.28 -18.08 -16.10
C ARG A 243 5.36 -19.15 -16.28
N GLY A 244 5.64 -19.94 -15.25
CA GLY A 244 6.59 -21.04 -15.29
C GLY A 244 8.03 -20.69 -14.92
N SER A 245 8.30 -19.51 -14.40
CA SER A 245 9.63 -19.15 -13.90
C SER A 245 10.03 -20.05 -12.71
N ARG A 246 11.28 -20.51 -12.73
CA ARG A 246 11.84 -21.39 -11.69
C ARG A 246 12.48 -20.60 -10.55
N ILE A 247 11.81 -19.53 -10.13
CA ILE A 247 12.23 -18.76 -8.95
C ILE A 247 11.47 -19.18 -7.70
N ARG A 248 12.08 -18.97 -6.54
CA ARG A 248 11.49 -19.17 -5.21
C ARG A 248 11.52 -17.86 -4.44
N VAL A 249 10.45 -17.63 -3.68
CA VAL A 249 10.36 -16.52 -2.74
C VAL A 249 10.95 -16.95 -1.40
N VAL A 250 11.77 -16.08 -0.81
CA VAL A 250 12.29 -16.20 0.55
C VAL A 250 11.79 -15.00 1.35
N TRP A 251 11.03 -15.29 2.38
CA TRP A 251 10.61 -14.27 3.35
C TRP A 251 11.79 -13.95 4.26
N PRO A 252 12.27 -12.69 4.27
CA PRO A 252 13.42 -12.31 5.11
C PRO A 252 13.11 -12.51 6.60
N THR A 253 14.00 -13.20 7.32
CA THR A 253 13.84 -13.45 8.76
C THR A 253 13.90 -12.18 9.60
N ASP A 254 14.50 -11.13 9.09
CA ASP A 254 14.55 -9.79 9.65
C ASP A 254 13.35 -8.91 9.24
N GLY A 255 12.37 -9.52 8.57
CA GLY A 255 11.10 -8.93 8.15
C GLY A 255 11.14 -8.33 6.76
N ALA A 256 10.16 -8.70 5.95
CA ALA A 256 9.96 -8.12 4.62
C ALA A 256 9.58 -6.63 4.72
N VAL A 257 9.89 -5.84 3.68
CA VAL A 257 9.54 -4.41 3.69
C VAL A 257 8.17 -4.22 3.08
N LEU A 258 7.22 -3.78 3.90
CA LEU A 258 5.87 -3.44 3.50
C LEU A 258 5.86 -2.09 2.79
N ILE A 259 5.15 -2.02 1.67
CA ILE A 259 4.97 -0.80 0.88
C ILE A 259 3.48 -0.55 0.72
N PRO A 260 2.90 0.38 1.50
CA PRO A 260 1.54 0.82 1.27
C PRO A 260 1.40 1.39 -0.15
N GLY A 261 0.30 1.07 -0.80
CA GLY A 261 -0.07 1.65 -2.09
C GLY A 261 -1.16 2.70 -1.90
N PRO A 262 -0.82 3.94 -1.53
CA PRO A 262 -1.81 4.97 -1.22
C PRO A 262 -2.58 5.40 -2.47
N VAL A 263 -3.82 5.84 -2.22
CA VAL A 263 -4.66 6.59 -3.14
C VAL A 263 -5.08 7.90 -2.47
N ALA A 264 -5.01 8.99 -3.20
CA ALA A 264 -5.35 10.33 -2.72
C ALA A 264 -6.05 11.13 -3.82
N LEU A 265 -7.00 12.00 -3.43
CA LEU A 265 -7.69 12.91 -4.33
C LEU A 265 -7.03 14.28 -4.28
N PHE A 266 -6.71 14.89 -5.42
CA PHE A 266 -6.23 16.26 -5.44
C PHE A 266 -7.32 17.25 -5.04
N ALA A 267 -6.97 18.23 -4.19
CA ALA A 267 -7.89 19.29 -3.78
C ALA A 267 -8.31 20.19 -4.96
N THR A 268 -7.52 20.18 -6.04
CA THR A 268 -7.76 20.94 -7.28
C THR A 268 -8.65 20.21 -8.29
N THR A 269 -9.14 18.99 -7.98
CA THR A 269 -9.99 18.25 -8.91
C THR A 269 -11.25 19.01 -9.26
N PRO A 270 -11.59 19.21 -10.54
CA PRO A 270 -12.84 19.81 -10.95
C PRO A 270 -14.05 18.87 -10.79
N ASN A 271 -13.79 17.56 -10.61
CA ASN A 271 -14.81 16.52 -10.54
C ASN A 271 -14.75 15.69 -9.24
N PRO A 272 -14.87 16.31 -8.05
CA PRO A 272 -14.67 15.61 -6.78
C PRO A 272 -15.68 14.45 -6.55
N VAL A 273 -16.90 14.58 -7.03
CA VAL A 273 -17.93 13.52 -6.93
C VAL A 273 -17.52 12.28 -7.73
N ALA A 274 -17.08 12.45 -8.96
CA ALA A 274 -16.63 11.36 -9.81
C ALA A 274 -15.30 10.75 -9.29
N ALA A 275 -14.37 11.58 -8.83
CA ALA A 275 -13.09 11.12 -8.28
C ALA A 275 -13.29 10.29 -7.00
N LYS A 276 -14.16 10.72 -6.07
CA LYS A 276 -14.54 9.94 -4.88
C LYS A 276 -15.15 8.60 -5.26
N ALA A 277 -16.07 8.59 -6.24
CA ALA A 277 -16.70 7.36 -6.70
C ALA A 277 -15.68 6.38 -7.31
N VAL A 278 -14.67 6.85 -8.05
CA VAL A 278 -13.57 6.01 -8.54
C VAL A 278 -12.79 5.39 -7.38
N VAL A 279 -12.44 6.17 -6.35
CA VAL A 279 -11.74 5.64 -5.14
C VAL A 279 -12.59 4.59 -4.43
N ASP A 280 -13.92 4.80 -4.35
CA ASP A 280 -14.83 3.82 -3.75
C ASP A 280 -14.85 2.50 -4.52
N VAL A 281 -14.86 2.55 -5.86
CA VAL A 281 -14.77 1.32 -6.68
C VAL A 281 -13.45 0.59 -6.45
N LEU A 282 -12.32 1.30 -6.35
CA LEU A 282 -11.02 0.69 -6.08
C LEU A 282 -10.96 0.02 -4.70
N LEU A 283 -11.63 0.59 -3.70
CA LEU A 283 -11.72 0.06 -2.33
C LEU A 283 -12.90 -0.92 -2.14
N SER A 284 -13.78 -1.05 -3.13
CA SER A 284 -14.91 -1.99 -3.05
C SER A 284 -14.44 -3.45 -2.97
N PRO A 285 -15.27 -4.38 -2.46
CA PRO A 285 -14.92 -5.80 -2.44
C PRO A 285 -14.53 -6.36 -3.81
N GLU A 286 -15.19 -5.92 -4.88
CA GLU A 286 -14.90 -6.32 -6.26
C GLU A 286 -13.55 -5.74 -6.73
N GLY A 287 -13.30 -4.46 -6.49
CA GLY A 287 -12.02 -3.81 -6.82
C GLY A 287 -10.86 -4.46 -6.08
N GLN A 288 -11.01 -4.71 -4.79
CA GLN A 288 -10.01 -5.37 -3.96
C GLN A 288 -9.74 -6.82 -4.41
N ARG A 289 -10.78 -7.57 -4.85
CA ARG A 289 -10.59 -8.90 -5.42
C ARG A 289 -9.79 -8.87 -6.71
N LEU A 290 -10.04 -7.94 -7.61
CA LEU A 290 -9.27 -7.79 -8.84
C LEU A 290 -7.79 -7.46 -8.58
N ILE A 291 -7.49 -6.66 -7.54
CA ILE A 291 -6.12 -6.38 -7.11
C ILE A 291 -5.38 -7.66 -6.71
N VAL A 292 -6.05 -8.57 -5.98
CA VAL A 292 -5.47 -9.87 -5.62
C VAL A 292 -5.33 -10.78 -6.84
N GLU A 293 -6.43 -11.01 -7.57
CA GLU A 293 -6.51 -12.03 -8.62
C GLU A 293 -5.74 -11.68 -9.90
N LYS A 294 -5.65 -10.39 -10.22
CA LYS A 294 -5.02 -9.88 -11.44
C LYS A 294 -3.70 -9.20 -11.20
N GLY A 295 -3.49 -8.68 -9.99
CA GLY A 295 -2.28 -7.94 -9.64
C GLY A 295 -1.26 -8.75 -8.87
N ASP A 296 -1.63 -9.93 -8.38
CA ASP A 296 -0.80 -10.70 -7.43
C ASP A 296 -0.38 -9.87 -6.21
N MET A 297 -1.16 -8.82 -5.86
CA MET A 297 -0.92 -7.92 -4.73
C MET A 297 -1.86 -8.22 -3.57
N HIS A 298 -1.46 -7.89 -2.36
CA HIS A 298 -2.36 -7.99 -1.22
C HIS A 298 -3.41 -6.89 -1.28
N ALA A 299 -4.67 -7.28 -1.13
CA ALA A 299 -5.76 -6.35 -0.82
C ALA A 299 -5.55 -5.73 0.56
N VAL A 300 -6.19 -4.60 0.79
CA VAL A 300 -6.28 -3.99 2.14
C VAL A 300 -7.51 -4.47 2.91
N ASP A 301 -8.42 -5.22 2.29
CA ASP A 301 -9.57 -5.85 2.95
C ASP A 301 -9.11 -7.19 3.57
N PRO A 302 -9.06 -7.32 4.92
CA PRO A 302 -8.55 -8.51 5.60
C PRO A 302 -9.41 -9.78 5.39
N ARG A 303 -10.61 -9.65 4.82
CA ARG A 303 -11.48 -10.78 4.50
C ARG A 303 -11.07 -11.49 3.22
N LEU A 304 -10.21 -10.87 2.41
CA LEU A 304 -9.71 -11.47 1.18
C LEU A 304 -8.44 -12.30 1.47
N PRO A 305 -8.26 -13.42 0.76
CA PRO A 305 -7.01 -14.17 0.83
C PRO A 305 -5.87 -13.33 0.25
N GLY A 306 -4.63 -13.69 0.58
CA GLY A 306 -3.46 -13.15 -0.10
C GLY A 306 -3.33 -13.71 -1.52
N PRO A 307 -2.51 -13.09 -2.38
CA PRO A 307 -2.25 -13.53 -3.73
C PRO A 307 -1.44 -14.83 -3.76
N GLY A 308 -1.64 -15.66 -4.79
CA GLY A 308 -0.81 -16.83 -5.05
C GLY A 308 -0.72 -17.86 -3.92
N GLY A 309 -1.73 -17.92 -3.03
CA GLY A 309 -1.75 -18.80 -1.86
C GLY A 309 -1.06 -18.21 -0.62
N GLU A 310 -0.59 -16.98 -0.67
CA GLU A 310 -0.07 -16.26 0.49
C GLU A 310 -1.20 -15.93 1.49
N PRO A 311 -0.90 -15.71 2.76
CA PRO A 311 -1.90 -15.30 3.74
C PRO A 311 -2.45 -13.91 3.46
N GLY A 312 -3.65 -13.59 3.98
CA GLY A 312 -4.25 -12.26 3.88
C GLY A 312 -3.46 -11.17 4.63
N VAL A 313 -3.89 -9.93 4.46
CA VAL A 313 -3.17 -8.73 4.91
C VAL A 313 -2.89 -8.72 6.42
N ASP A 314 -3.79 -9.21 7.26
CA ASP A 314 -3.58 -9.23 8.72
C ASP A 314 -2.36 -10.09 9.10
N THR A 315 -2.22 -11.27 8.50
CA THR A 315 -1.05 -12.12 8.70
C THR A 315 0.20 -11.53 8.04
N LEU A 316 0.06 -10.92 6.85
CA LEU A 316 1.16 -10.22 6.20
C LEU A 316 1.77 -9.15 7.13
N LEU A 317 0.93 -8.34 7.77
CA LEU A 317 1.39 -7.28 8.68
C LEU A 317 2.25 -7.81 9.85
N THR A 318 2.08 -9.08 10.24
CA THR A 318 2.93 -9.71 11.28
C THR A 318 4.27 -10.20 10.74
N ARG A 319 4.44 -10.36 9.43
CA ARG A 319 5.66 -10.85 8.76
C ARG A 319 6.50 -9.73 8.16
N THR A 320 6.00 -8.52 8.20
CA THR A 320 6.66 -7.35 7.64
C THR A 320 7.18 -6.43 8.73
N GLN A 321 8.12 -5.58 8.36
CA GLN A 321 8.55 -4.51 9.23
C GLN A 321 7.42 -3.50 9.44
N PRO A 322 7.21 -3.03 10.68
CA PRO A 322 6.16 -2.07 10.95
C PRO A 322 6.43 -0.75 10.25
N TRP A 323 5.40 -0.19 9.64
CA TRP A 323 5.42 1.16 9.13
C TRP A 323 5.29 2.14 10.30
N THR A 324 6.40 2.77 10.68
CA THR A 324 6.45 3.65 11.86
C THR A 324 6.53 5.12 11.48
N PRO A 325 6.07 6.04 12.35
CA PRO A 325 6.29 7.47 12.15
C PRO A 325 7.77 7.84 11.95
N ALA A 326 8.68 7.15 12.66
CA ALA A 326 10.12 7.38 12.52
C ALA A 326 10.64 6.97 11.12
N LEU A 327 10.18 5.85 10.56
CA LEU A 327 10.52 5.43 9.20
C LEU A 327 9.98 6.42 8.17
N MET A 328 8.75 6.89 8.34
CA MET A 328 8.15 7.91 7.49
C MET A 328 8.98 9.20 7.52
N GLU A 329 9.34 9.66 8.72
CA GLU A 329 10.12 10.90 8.89
C GLU A 329 11.53 10.77 8.29
N GLU A 330 12.19 9.62 8.44
CA GLU A 330 13.49 9.35 7.80
C GLU A 330 13.39 9.45 6.27
N GLY A 331 12.37 8.84 5.66
CA GLY A 331 12.17 8.91 4.21
C GLY A 331 11.85 10.33 3.72
N LEU A 332 11.07 11.10 4.47
CA LEU A 332 10.70 12.47 4.12
C LEU A 332 11.87 13.45 4.25
N THR A 333 12.60 13.39 5.37
CA THR A 333 13.63 14.39 5.69
C THR A 333 15.00 14.04 5.11
N ARG A 334 15.32 12.74 4.99
CA ARG A 334 16.62 12.25 4.54
C ARG A 334 16.60 11.52 3.21
N GLY A 335 15.45 11.46 2.53
CA GLY A 335 15.30 10.73 1.27
C GLY A 335 16.31 11.12 0.21
N GLY A 336 16.57 12.43 0.02
CA GLY A 336 17.60 12.92 -0.88
C GLY A 336 19.00 12.42 -0.50
N ALA A 337 19.38 12.55 0.77
CA ALA A 337 20.67 12.09 1.28
C ALA A 337 20.84 10.56 1.16
N ILE A 338 19.75 9.79 1.30
CA ILE A 338 19.77 8.33 1.12
C ILE A 338 20.01 7.98 -0.35
N LYS A 339 19.32 8.62 -1.29
CA LYS A 339 19.55 8.47 -2.74
C LYS A 339 20.98 8.83 -3.13
N GLU A 340 21.52 9.93 -2.59
CA GLU A 340 22.91 10.33 -2.81
C GLU A 340 23.92 9.33 -2.21
N ALA A 341 23.69 8.82 -0.99
CA ALA A 341 24.55 7.81 -0.37
C ALA A 341 24.58 6.53 -1.19
N PHE A 342 23.43 6.09 -1.70
CA PHE A 342 23.32 4.95 -2.61
C PHE A 342 24.10 5.23 -3.90
N SER A 343 23.87 6.37 -4.54
CA SER A 343 24.60 6.76 -5.77
C SER A 343 26.11 6.76 -5.55
N ARG A 344 26.60 7.39 -4.47
CA ARG A 344 28.04 7.40 -4.14
C ARG A 344 28.61 5.99 -3.93
N ALA A 345 27.87 5.08 -3.31
CA ALA A 345 28.31 3.71 -3.10
C ALA A 345 28.49 2.95 -4.42
N PHE A 346 27.63 3.18 -5.42
CA PHE A 346 27.62 2.43 -6.68
C PHE A 346 28.26 3.17 -7.88
N SER A 347 28.63 4.44 -7.73
CA SER A 347 29.30 5.22 -8.81
C SER A 347 30.82 5.03 -8.89
N ARG A 348 31.41 4.22 -8.02
CA ARG A 348 32.89 3.99 -7.95
C ARG A 348 33.29 2.66 -8.52
#